data_3d51b069cb4907b8209464db00d30e7e
#
_entry.id   3d51b069cb4907b8209464db00d30e7e
#
_cell.length_a   1.000
_cell.length_b   1.000
_cell.length_c   1.000
_cell.angle_alpha   90.00
_cell.angle_beta   90.00
_cell.angle_gamma   90.00
#
_symmetry.space_group_name_H-M   'P 1'
#
loop_
_entity.id
_entity.type
_entity.pdbx_description
1 polymer ?
#
loop_
_entity_poly.entity_id
_entity_poly.type
_entity_poly.pdbx_seq_one_letter_code
_entity_poly.pdbx_strand_id
1 'polypeptide(L)'
;MRLIAAIVACALSLAAPVVSQDRLPDPVATFSILGYDPQTGEVGGAVQSRVFAVGNGVLWAEADVGIVTTQAIVDVSYGPKGLALLRAGMTPQAIVRALLDSDPDPGYRGQPWPKGGRQFAVMDAKGNYAVHTGPEATAWAGHKTGKFCTAQGNILAGEAVVNDMVAAFEATDGHLSLRLMAALDAGQKAGGDKRGMQSAAMLIVKKNGGVWLNNDTVLRLQVDEASASDPLKELRRLVEYWNTRQRPPR
;
A
#
# COMPACT_ATOMS: atom_id res chain seq x y z
N MET A 1 -14.10 82.23 -0.09
CA MET A 1 -13.34 81.01 0.26
C MET A 1 -14.33 79.87 0.50
N ARG A 2 -14.42 78.92 -0.43
CA ARG A 2 -15.28 77.76 -0.33
C ARG A 2 -14.35 76.55 -0.13
N LEU A 3 -14.39 75.93 1.05
CA LEU A 3 -13.73 74.64 1.32
C LEU A 3 -14.52 73.52 0.66
N ILE A 4 -13.85 72.75 -0.19
CA ILE A 4 -14.38 71.49 -0.76
C ILE A 4 -13.80 70.35 0.11
N ALA A 5 -14.69 69.69 0.86
CA ALA A 5 -14.33 68.47 1.60
C ALA A 5 -14.36 67.27 0.66
N ALA A 6 -13.24 66.62 0.42
CA ALA A 6 -13.16 65.38 -0.32
C ALA A 6 -13.45 64.18 0.61
N ILE A 7 -14.52 63.48 0.38
CA ILE A 7 -14.83 62.20 1.09
C ILE A 7 -14.13 61.11 0.32
N VAL A 8 -13.12 60.47 0.97
CA VAL A 8 -12.47 59.25 0.47
C VAL A 8 -13.29 58.07 0.96
N ALA A 9 -14.03 57.42 0.05
CA ALA A 9 -14.71 56.17 0.34
C ALA A 9 -13.73 55.01 0.25
N CYS A 10 -13.38 54.44 1.39
CA CYS A 10 -12.57 53.23 1.48
C CYS A 10 -13.46 52.02 1.24
N ALA A 11 -13.37 51.41 0.03
CA ALA A 11 -14.10 50.18 -0.28
C ALA A 11 -13.34 48.99 0.38
N LEU A 12 -13.82 48.48 1.49
CA LEU A 12 -13.42 47.20 2.03
C LEU A 12 -13.94 46.08 1.14
N SER A 13 -13.09 45.53 0.30
CA SER A 13 -13.33 44.25 -0.38
C SER A 13 -13.31 43.11 0.63
N LEU A 14 -14.50 42.67 1.03
CA LEU A 14 -14.65 41.41 1.77
C LEU A 14 -14.30 40.25 0.81
N ALA A 15 -13.06 39.75 0.86
CA ALA A 15 -12.69 38.51 0.22
C ALA A 15 -13.48 37.39 0.92
N ALA A 16 -14.48 36.83 0.24
CA ALA A 16 -15.14 35.61 0.69
C ALA A 16 -14.08 34.50 0.84
N PRO A 17 -14.14 33.71 1.94
CA PRO A 17 -13.25 32.58 2.07
C PRO A 17 -13.50 31.63 0.90
N VAL A 18 -12.47 31.34 0.10
CA VAL A 18 -12.51 30.25 -0.87
C VAL A 18 -12.64 28.98 -0.07
N VAL A 19 -13.87 28.49 0.05
CA VAL A 19 -14.12 27.12 0.54
C VAL A 19 -13.52 26.23 -0.52
N SER A 20 -12.34 25.66 -0.20
CA SER A 20 -11.77 24.58 -0.98
C SER A 20 -12.87 23.51 -1.08
N GLN A 21 -13.39 23.27 -2.29
CA GLN A 21 -14.25 22.12 -2.51
C GLN A 21 -13.40 20.91 -2.12
N ASP A 22 -13.81 20.22 -1.05
CA ASP A 22 -13.22 18.96 -0.61
C ASP A 22 -13.36 17.95 -1.76
N ARG A 23 -12.37 17.93 -2.65
CA ARG A 23 -12.26 16.84 -3.62
C ARG A 23 -12.10 15.56 -2.83
N LEU A 24 -12.90 14.55 -3.16
CA LEU A 24 -12.61 13.19 -2.71
C LEU A 24 -11.13 12.93 -2.99
N PRO A 25 -10.40 12.33 -2.05
CA PRO A 25 -9.06 11.87 -2.37
C PRO A 25 -9.19 10.96 -3.59
N ASP A 26 -8.28 11.10 -4.54
CA ASP A 26 -8.19 10.17 -5.64
C ASP A 26 -8.15 8.74 -5.08
N PRO A 27 -8.86 7.78 -5.71
CA PRO A 27 -8.73 6.38 -5.34
C PRO A 27 -7.25 6.05 -5.19
N VAL A 28 -6.87 5.32 -4.12
CA VAL A 28 -5.47 4.97 -3.86
C VAL A 28 -5.03 3.99 -4.93
N ALA A 29 -4.74 4.51 -6.14
CA ALA A 29 -4.14 3.74 -7.22
C ALA A 29 -2.78 3.26 -6.75
N THR A 30 -2.57 1.97 -6.87
CA THR A 30 -1.51 1.29 -6.15
C THR A 30 -1.27 -0.06 -6.79
N PHE A 31 -0.05 -0.51 -6.81
CA PHE A 31 0.22 -1.94 -6.91
C PHE A 31 1.04 -2.39 -5.72
N SER A 32 0.67 -3.53 -5.18
CA SER A 32 1.30 -4.13 -4.01
C SER A 32 1.45 -5.63 -4.17
N ILE A 33 2.35 -6.20 -3.38
CA ILE A 33 2.57 -7.65 -3.30
C ILE A 33 2.71 -8.07 -1.85
N LEU A 34 2.10 -9.19 -1.49
CA LEU A 34 2.39 -9.95 -0.28
C LEU A 34 3.26 -11.14 -0.60
N GLY A 35 4.17 -11.48 0.30
CA GLY A 35 5.05 -12.63 0.17
C GLY A 35 5.35 -13.30 1.50
N TYR A 36 5.58 -14.61 1.44
CA TYR A 36 6.01 -15.46 2.55
C TYR A 36 7.26 -16.23 2.14
N ASP A 37 8.20 -16.35 3.06
CA ASP A 37 9.37 -17.20 2.90
C ASP A 37 9.28 -18.42 3.82
N PRO A 38 9.04 -19.63 3.29
CA PRO A 38 8.91 -20.84 4.10
C PRO A 38 10.24 -21.30 4.75
N GLN A 39 11.39 -20.79 4.30
CA GLN A 39 12.69 -21.14 4.87
C GLN A 39 12.97 -20.32 6.13
N THR A 40 12.62 -19.05 6.12
CA THR A 40 12.86 -18.14 7.25
C THR A 40 11.64 -17.98 8.15
N GLY A 41 10.43 -18.21 7.63
CA GLY A 41 9.17 -17.90 8.32
C GLY A 41 8.83 -16.40 8.28
N GLU A 42 9.52 -15.61 7.46
CA GLU A 42 9.23 -14.21 7.26
C GLU A 42 7.96 -14.03 6.44
N VAL A 43 7.12 -13.08 6.83
CA VAL A 43 5.98 -12.61 6.06
C VAL A 43 6.10 -11.11 5.84
N GLY A 44 5.79 -10.65 4.63
CA GLY A 44 5.98 -9.23 4.31
C GLY A 44 5.22 -8.79 3.07
N GLY A 45 5.31 -7.51 2.80
CA GLY A 45 4.73 -6.90 1.60
C GLY A 45 5.47 -5.66 1.17
N ALA A 46 5.26 -5.30 -0.09
CA ALA A 46 5.79 -4.09 -0.68
C ALA A 46 4.73 -3.41 -1.55
N VAL A 47 4.84 -2.10 -1.68
CA VAL A 47 3.84 -1.27 -2.36
C VAL A 47 4.47 -0.07 -3.04
N GLN A 48 3.91 0.33 -4.18
CA GLN A 48 4.16 1.61 -4.84
C GLN A 48 2.84 2.29 -5.18
N SER A 49 2.83 3.61 -5.11
CA SER A 49 1.65 4.43 -5.43
C SER A 49 2.03 5.86 -5.82
N ARG A 50 1.06 6.56 -6.46
CA ARG A 50 1.06 8.02 -6.62
C ARG A 50 0.50 8.76 -5.38
N VAL A 51 0.39 8.10 -4.24
CA VAL A 51 -0.10 8.68 -2.98
C VAL A 51 1.08 8.85 -2.01
N PHE A 52 1.12 9.97 -1.27
CA PHE A 52 2.10 10.21 -0.22
C PHE A 52 1.98 9.20 0.92
N ALA A 53 3.11 8.73 1.45
CA ALA A 53 3.21 7.83 2.60
C ALA A 53 2.36 6.54 2.45
N VAL A 54 2.36 5.94 1.25
CA VAL A 54 1.48 4.82 0.88
C VAL A 54 1.56 3.64 1.85
N GLY A 55 2.73 3.38 2.43
CA GLY A 55 2.92 2.29 3.41
C GLY A 55 2.05 2.40 4.64
N ASN A 56 1.71 3.63 5.07
CA ASN A 56 0.88 3.87 6.26
C ASN A 56 -0.57 3.42 6.10
N GLY A 57 -1.08 3.45 4.88
CA GLY A 57 -2.47 3.07 4.57
C GLY A 57 -2.62 1.69 3.94
N VAL A 58 -1.51 1.08 3.50
CA VAL A 58 -1.55 -0.16 2.73
C VAL A 58 -0.98 -1.36 3.50
N LEU A 59 0.14 -1.23 4.21
CA LEU A 59 0.85 -2.37 4.78
C LEU A 59 0.60 -2.51 6.30
N TRP A 60 -0.03 -3.62 6.69
CA TRP A 60 -0.40 -3.96 8.07
C TRP A 60 0.14 -5.34 8.40
N ALA A 61 1.15 -5.45 9.25
CA ALA A 61 1.77 -6.75 9.55
C ALA A 61 2.06 -6.93 11.04
N GLU A 62 1.97 -8.18 11.49
CA GLU A 62 2.30 -8.61 12.84
C GLU A 62 2.99 -9.99 12.77
N ALA A 63 4.12 -10.13 13.47
CA ALA A 63 4.88 -11.39 13.50
C ALA A 63 4.05 -12.53 14.11
N ASP A 64 4.22 -13.73 13.59
CA ASP A 64 3.46 -14.95 13.92
C ASP A 64 1.94 -14.87 13.64
N VAL A 65 1.45 -13.75 13.12
CA VAL A 65 0.05 -13.52 12.77
C VAL A 65 -0.13 -13.45 11.25
N GLY A 66 0.53 -12.51 10.58
CA GLY A 66 0.45 -12.36 9.14
C GLY A 66 0.52 -10.91 8.67
N ILE A 67 -0.01 -10.68 7.46
CA ILE A 67 -0.01 -9.37 6.82
C ILE A 67 -1.33 -9.13 6.06
N VAL A 68 -1.76 -7.89 6.04
CA VAL A 68 -2.90 -7.40 5.26
C VAL A 68 -2.47 -6.22 4.40
N THR A 69 -2.96 -6.14 3.16
CA THR A 69 -2.88 -4.92 2.33
C THR A 69 -4.25 -4.34 2.11
N THR A 70 -4.35 -3.00 2.06
CA THR A 70 -5.61 -2.27 1.85
C THR A 70 -5.40 -1.15 0.83
N GLN A 71 -6.19 -1.11 -0.27
CA GLN A 71 -6.00 -0.15 -1.35
C GLN A 71 -7.27 0.10 -2.18
N ALA A 72 -7.19 0.89 -3.27
CA ALA A 72 -8.29 1.32 -4.13
C ALA A 72 -9.29 2.24 -3.41
N ILE A 73 -10.57 1.89 -3.39
CA ILE A 73 -11.57 2.55 -2.55
C ILE A 73 -11.35 2.02 -1.12
N VAL A 74 -10.29 2.54 -0.49
CA VAL A 74 -9.71 1.95 0.71
C VAL A 74 -10.57 2.17 1.97
N ASP A 75 -10.70 1.12 2.77
CA ASP A 75 -10.98 1.22 4.20
C ASP A 75 -9.78 0.69 4.98
N VAL A 76 -8.99 1.60 5.55
CA VAL A 76 -7.78 1.25 6.30
C VAL A 76 -8.07 0.42 7.55
N SER A 77 -9.31 0.44 8.05
CA SER A 77 -9.70 -0.37 9.21
C SER A 77 -9.65 -1.88 8.94
N TYR A 78 -9.67 -2.29 7.66
CA TYR A 78 -9.50 -3.68 7.27
C TYR A 78 -8.14 -4.25 7.67
N GLY A 79 -7.09 -3.42 7.72
CA GLY A 79 -5.76 -3.81 8.19
C GLY A 79 -5.77 -4.35 9.62
N PRO A 80 -6.03 -3.51 10.64
CA PRO A 80 -6.06 -3.97 12.03
C PRO A 80 -7.17 -4.98 12.31
N LYS A 81 -8.35 -4.89 11.68
CA LYS A 81 -9.42 -5.90 11.80
C LYS A 81 -8.97 -7.26 11.26
N GLY A 82 -8.35 -7.29 10.07
CA GLY A 82 -7.84 -8.51 9.45
C GLY A 82 -6.77 -9.19 10.30
N LEU A 83 -5.83 -8.42 10.88
CA LEU A 83 -4.82 -8.93 11.82
C LEU A 83 -5.47 -9.49 13.09
N ALA A 84 -6.50 -8.83 13.63
CA ALA A 84 -7.21 -9.35 14.80
C ALA A 84 -7.92 -10.69 14.52
N LEU A 85 -8.51 -10.83 13.34
CA LEU A 85 -9.16 -12.08 12.91
C LEU A 85 -8.13 -13.19 12.61
N LEU A 86 -6.98 -12.86 12.03
CA LEU A 86 -5.86 -13.82 11.87
C LEU A 86 -5.37 -14.32 13.24
N ARG A 87 -5.19 -13.41 14.21
CA ARG A 87 -4.77 -13.75 15.59
C ARG A 87 -5.80 -14.65 16.28
N ALA A 88 -7.08 -14.50 15.95
CA ALA A 88 -8.17 -15.37 16.41
C ALA A 88 -8.20 -16.74 15.69
N GLY A 89 -7.29 -16.99 14.74
CA GLY A 89 -7.19 -18.27 14.03
C GLY A 89 -8.10 -18.41 12.82
N MET A 90 -8.73 -17.34 12.34
CA MET A 90 -9.54 -17.40 11.13
C MET A 90 -8.67 -17.56 9.87
N THR A 91 -9.16 -18.31 8.89
CA THR A 91 -8.47 -18.45 7.61
C THR A 91 -8.58 -17.17 6.77
N PRO A 92 -7.57 -16.84 5.92
CA PRO A 92 -7.62 -15.66 5.05
C PRO A 92 -8.91 -15.55 4.23
N GLN A 93 -9.43 -16.66 3.70
CA GLN A 93 -10.68 -16.69 2.94
C GLN A 93 -11.91 -16.33 3.79
N ALA A 94 -11.95 -16.80 5.03
CA ALA A 94 -13.03 -16.43 5.96
C ALA A 94 -12.94 -14.96 6.36
N ILE A 95 -11.73 -14.44 6.53
CA ILE A 95 -11.49 -13.03 6.87
C ILE A 95 -11.94 -12.10 5.75
N VAL A 96 -11.59 -12.42 4.48
CA VAL A 96 -12.04 -11.62 3.34
C VAL A 96 -13.57 -11.51 3.32
N ARG A 97 -14.30 -12.62 3.52
CA ARG A 97 -15.77 -12.59 3.61
C ARG A 97 -16.26 -11.76 4.80
N ALA A 98 -15.73 -12.01 5.99
CA ALA A 98 -16.14 -11.32 7.20
C ALA A 98 -15.95 -9.79 7.13
N LEU A 99 -14.84 -9.33 6.55
CA LEU A 99 -14.56 -7.90 6.37
C LEU A 99 -15.56 -7.26 5.41
N LEU A 100 -15.86 -7.90 4.29
CA LEU A 100 -16.86 -7.40 3.32
C LEU A 100 -18.28 -7.42 3.87
N ASP A 101 -18.66 -8.49 4.57
CA ASP A 101 -20.01 -8.65 5.15
C ASP A 101 -20.25 -7.60 6.26
N SER A 102 -19.23 -7.29 7.04
CA SER A 102 -19.30 -6.32 8.15
C SER A 102 -19.01 -4.86 7.76
N ASP A 103 -18.67 -4.58 6.50
CA ASP A 103 -18.41 -3.21 6.03
C ASP A 103 -19.73 -2.42 6.00
N PRO A 104 -19.87 -1.37 6.84
CA PRO A 104 -21.09 -0.56 6.88
C PRO A 104 -21.23 0.36 5.67
N ASP A 105 -20.24 0.39 4.77
CA ASP A 105 -20.16 1.30 3.63
C ASP A 105 -20.33 2.79 4.03
N PRO A 106 -19.49 3.31 4.95
CA PRO A 106 -19.74 4.57 5.65
C PRO A 106 -19.63 5.81 4.74
N GLY A 107 -19.18 5.64 3.49
CA GLY A 107 -18.76 6.75 2.65
C GLY A 107 -17.44 7.38 3.15
N TYR A 108 -17.04 8.46 2.50
CA TYR A 108 -15.89 9.26 2.91
C TYR A 108 -16.23 10.75 2.86
N ARG A 109 -16.14 11.43 4.01
CA ARG A 109 -16.49 12.87 4.15
C ARG A 109 -17.87 13.22 3.56
N GLY A 110 -18.86 12.36 3.80
CA GLY A 110 -20.22 12.56 3.31
C GLY A 110 -20.43 12.30 1.82
N GLN A 111 -19.43 11.73 1.13
CA GLN A 111 -19.50 11.32 -0.27
C GLN A 111 -19.55 9.79 -0.40
N PRO A 112 -20.11 9.24 -1.50
CA PRO A 112 -20.04 7.82 -1.78
C PRO A 112 -18.59 7.32 -1.82
N TRP A 113 -18.30 6.23 -1.10
CA TRP A 113 -17.01 5.57 -1.08
C TRP A 113 -17.24 4.05 -1.07
N PRO A 114 -17.81 3.51 -2.18
CA PRO A 114 -18.51 2.24 -2.18
C PRO A 114 -17.63 1.06 -1.83
N LYS A 115 -18.12 0.17 -0.98
CA LYS A 115 -17.42 -1.06 -0.62
C LYS A 115 -17.17 -1.98 -1.83
N GLY A 116 -17.98 -1.87 -2.88
CA GLY A 116 -17.75 -2.56 -4.16
C GLY A 116 -16.41 -2.22 -4.82
N GLY A 117 -15.78 -1.13 -4.41
CA GLY A 117 -14.45 -0.72 -4.88
C GLY A 117 -13.28 -1.16 -3.97
N ARG A 118 -13.52 -1.90 -2.88
CA ARG A 118 -12.44 -2.39 -1.98
C ARG A 118 -11.49 -3.31 -2.72
N GLN A 119 -10.19 -3.13 -2.50
CA GLN A 119 -9.17 -4.07 -2.94
C GLN A 119 -8.20 -4.33 -1.79
N PHE A 120 -8.06 -5.57 -1.38
CA PHE A 120 -7.21 -5.97 -0.26
C PHE A 120 -6.79 -7.42 -0.35
N ALA A 121 -5.73 -7.76 0.34
CA ALA A 121 -5.25 -9.13 0.47
C ALA A 121 -4.90 -9.42 1.93
N VAL A 122 -5.09 -10.67 2.34
CA VAL A 122 -4.77 -11.20 3.66
C VAL A 122 -3.86 -12.41 3.49
N MET A 123 -2.75 -12.46 4.21
CA MET A 123 -1.84 -13.62 4.25
C MET A 123 -1.52 -13.94 5.70
N ASP A 124 -1.66 -15.21 6.10
CA ASP A 124 -1.28 -15.67 7.44
C ASP A 124 0.24 -15.92 7.55
N ALA A 125 0.70 -16.18 8.78
CA ALA A 125 2.12 -16.48 9.06
C ALA A 125 2.61 -17.84 8.53
N LYS A 126 1.76 -18.58 7.79
CA LYS A 126 2.11 -19.86 7.13
C LYS A 126 2.12 -19.72 5.60
N GLY A 127 1.85 -18.50 5.09
CA GLY A 127 1.78 -18.22 3.67
C GLY A 127 0.46 -18.61 2.99
N ASN A 128 -0.59 -18.97 3.74
CA ASN A 128 -1.93 -19.07 3.18
C ASN A 128 -2.48 -17.67 2.96
N TYR A 129 -3.17 -17.45 1.85
CA TYR A 129 -3.66 -16.11 1.50
C TYR A 129 -5.05 -16.13 0.86
N ALA A 130 -5.68 -14.98 0.88
CA ALA A 130 -6.84 -14.64 0.08
C ALA A 130 -6.73 -13.19 -0.39
N VAL A 131 -7.25 -12.89 -1.58
CA VAL A 131 -7.23 -11.57 -2.19
C VAL A 131 -8.61 -11.24 -2.74
N HIS A 132 -9.00 -9.97 -2.63
CA HIS A 132 -10.23 -9.43 -3.17
C HIS A 132 -9.94 -8.19 -4.02
N THR A 133 -10.53 -8.15 -5.21
CA THR A 133 -10.64 -6.97 -6.05
C THR A 133 -12.11 -6.76 -6.36
N GLY A 134 -12.69 -5.72 -5.80
CA GLY A 134 -14.11 -5.41 -5.98
C GLY A 134 -14.42 -4.94 -7.40
N PRO A 135 -15.64 -5.18 -7.91
CA PRO A 135 -16.01 -4.85 -9.29
C PRO A 135 -16.03 -3.35 -9.59
N GLU A 136 -16.11 -2.51 -8.57
CA GLU A 136 -16.08 -1.04 -8.68
C GLU A 136 -14.66 -0.46 -8.44
N ALA A 137 -13.64 -1.30 -8.28
CA ALA A 137 -12.26 -0.84 -8.24
C ALA A 137 -11.89 -0.21 -9.59
N THR A 138 -11.26 0.97 -9.55
CA THR A 138 -10.99 1.74 -10.77
C THR A 138 -10.04 1.03 -11.71
N ALA A 139 -10.46 0.84 -12.94
CA ALA A 139 -9.78 0.03 -13.95
C ALA A 139 -8.52 0.71 -14.57
N TRP A 140 -7.51 -0.05 -15.02
CA TRP A 140 -7.50 -1.51 -14.87
C TRP A 140 -7.26 -1.86 -13.40
N ALA A 141 -8.06 -2.77 -12.83
CA ALA A 141 -7.85 -3.30 -11.49
C ALA A 141 -7.93 -4.83 -11.52
N GLY A 142 -7.10 -5.49 -10.73
CA GLY A 142 -7.06 -6.95 -10.65
C GLY A 142 -5.97 -7.46 -9.72
N HIS A 143 -5.80 -8.78 -9.71
CA HIS A 143 -4.79 -9.46 -8.92
C HIS A 143 -4.28 -10.71 -9.63
N LYS A 144 -3.09 -11.15 -9.22
CA LYS A 144 -2.48 -12.43 -9.61
C LYS A 144 -1.95 -13.12 -8.36
N THR A 145 -2.17 -14.42 -8.29
CA THR A 145 -1.67 -15.26 -7.20
C THR A 145 -0.53 -16.15 -7.70
N GLY A 146 0.41 -16.44 -6.81
CA GLY A 146 1.55 -17.31 -7.07
C GLY A 146 1.89 -18.15 -5.84
N LYS A 147 2.97 -18.90 -5.93
CA LYS A 147 3.44 -19.72 -4.80
C LYS A 147 3.96 -18.80 -3.68
N PHE A 148 3.25 -18.78 -2.56
CA PHE A 148 3.58 -17.93 -1.40
C PHE A 148 3.55 -16.43 -1.67
N CYS A 149 2.81 -15.97 -2.68
CA CYS A 149 2.65 -14.54 -2.95
C CYS A 149 1.31 -14.22 -3.60
N THR A 150 0.89 -12.96 -3.49
CA THR A 150 -0.22 -12.39 -4.25
C THR A 150 0.09 -10.94 -4.58
N ALA A 151 -0.03 -10.57 -5.86
CA ALA A 151 0.09 -9.20 -6.35
C ALA A 151 -1.29 -8.67 -6.73
N GLN A 152 -1.58 -7.43 -6.38
CA GLN A 152 -2.85 -6.76 -6.68
C GLN A 152 -2.59 -5.29 -7.01
N GLY A 153 -3.51 -4.71 -7.79
CA GLY A 153 -3.42 -3.29 -8.11
C GLY A 153 -4.67 -2.73 -8.79
N ASN A 154 -4.73 -1.43 -8.85
CA ASN A 154 -5.82 -0.65 -9.45
C ASN A 154 -5.26 0.60 -10.14
N ILE A 155 -5.99 1.12 -11.13
CA ILE A 155 -5.55 2.20 -12.05
C ILE A 155 -4.19 1.85 -12.71
N LEU A 156 -3.97 0.59 -12.99
CA LEU A 156 -2.74 0.10 -13.60
C LEU A 156 -2.76 0.22 -15.12
N ALA A 157 -1.57 0.15 -15.72
CA ALA A 157 -1.41 0.09 -17.17
C ALA A 157 -2.14 -1.12 -17.78
N GLY A 158 -2.20 -2.24 -17.05
CA GLY A 158 -2.89 -3.45 -17.47
C GLY A 158 -2.55 -4.66 -16.61
N GLU A 159 -3.07 -5.82 -17.00
CA GLU A 159 -2.87 -7.10 -16.31
C GLU A 159 -1.39 -7.52 -16.22
N ALA A 160 -0.58 -7.13 -17.19
CA ALA A 160 0.84 -7.44 -17.23
C ALA A 160 1.56 -6.99 -15.93
N VAL A 161 1.11 -5.89 -15.30
CA VAL A 161 1.70 -5.38 -14.06
C VAL A 161 1.70 -6.45 -12.97
N VAL A 162 0.56 -7.02 -12.64
CA VAL A 162 0.47 -8.05 -11.58
C VAL A 162 1.02 -9.40 -12.00
N ASN A 163 0.94 -9.76 -13.29
CA ASN A 163 1.49 -11.00 -13.81
C ASN A 163 3.03 -11.00 -13.71
N ASP A 164 3.67 -9.91 -14.15
CA ASP A 164 5.12 -9.77 -14.10
C ASP A 164 5.64 -9.64 -12.66
N MET A 165 4.87 -9.01 -11.76
CA MET A 165 5.18 -8.98 -10.33
C MET A 165 5.29 -10.37 -9.72
N VAL A 166 4.31 -11.24 -9.97
CA VAL A 166 4.31 -12.61 -9.46
C VAL A 166 5.46 -13.41 -10.06
N ALA A 167 5.64 -13.33 -11.39
CA ALA A 167 6.71 -14.02 -12.08
C ALA A 167 8.10 -13.62 -11.56
N ALA A 168 8.34 -12.33 -11.34
CA ALA A 168 9.61 -11.83 -10.80
C ALA A 168 9.83 -12.27 -9.36
N PHE A 169 8.78 -12.26 -8.50
CA PHE A 169 8.87 -12.76 -7.14
C PHE A 169 9.28 -14.22 -7.07
N GLU A 170 8.69 -15.06 -7.93
CA GLU A 170 8.97 -16.50 -7.98
C GLU A 170 10.34 -16.83 -8.57
N ALA A 171 10.81 -16.02 -9.52
CA ALA A 171 12.09 -16.23 -10.20
C ALA A 171 13.29 -15.67 -9.44
N THR A 172 13.08 -14.84 -8.42
CA THR A 172 14.17 -14.19 -7.68
C THR A 172 14.55 -15.00 -6.46
N ASP A 173 15.84 -15.30 -6.35
CA ASP A 173 16.41 -15.95 -5.19
C ASP A 173 16.83 -14.95 -4.11
N GLY A 174 17.07 -15.47 -2.89
CA GLY A 174 17.59 -14.69 -1.77
C GLY A 174 16.51 -14.24 -0.78
N HIS A 175 16.87 -13.26 0.05
CA HIS A 175 16.02 -12.77 1.12
C HIS A 175 14.69 -12.22 0.62
N LEU A 176 13.61 -12.36 1.41
CA LEU A 176 12.25 -11.92 1.05
C LEU A 176 12.21 -10.47 0.53
N SER A 177 13.03 -9.58 1.10
CA SER A 177 13.11 -8.17 0.65
C SER A 177 13.56 -8.01 -0.80
N LEU A 178 14.47 -8.85 -1.29
CA LEU A 178 14.94 -8.82 -2.68
C LEU A 178 13.85 -9.33 -3.64
N ARG A 179 13.13 -10.36 -3.24
CA ARG A 179 12.01 -10.93 -4.00
C ARG A 179 10.84 -9.92 -4.12
N LEU A 180 10.50 -9.25 -3.02
CA LEU A 180 9.48 -8.20 -2.99
C LEU A 180 9.91 -6.98 -3.84
N MET A 181 11.20 -6.60 -3.80
CA MET A 181 11.71 -5.50 -4.61
C MET A 181 11.68 -5.82 -6.10
N ALA A 182 12.12 -7.03 -6.49
CA ALA A 182 12.06 -7.49 -7.87
C ALA A 182 10.63 -7.47 -8.43
N ALA A 183 9.65 -7.82 -7.60
CA ALA A 183 8.25 -7.73 -7.98
C ALA A 183 7.80 -6.29 -8.26
N LEU A 184 8.15 -5.33 -7.38
CA LEU A 184 7.82 -3.91 -7.63
C LEU A 184 8.49 -3.38 -8.92
N ASP A 185 9.75 -3.75 -9.16
CA ASP A 185 10.49 -3.36 -10.36
C ASP A 185 9.83 -3.90 -11.64
N ALA A 186 9.43 -5.18 -11.61
CA ALA A 186 8.74 -5.80 -12.73
C ALA A 186 7.38 -5.15 -12.99
N GLY A 187 6.59 -4.89 -11.95
CA GLY A 187 5.33 -4.19 -12.06
C GLY A 187 5.49 -2.78 -12.65
N GLN A 188 6.47 -2.02 -12.19
CA GLN A 188 6.77 -0.68 -12.74
C GLN A 188 7.22 -0.76 -14.21
N LYS A 189 8.06 -1.74 -14.57
CA LYS A 189 8.51 -1.97 -15.95
C LYS A 189 7.35 -2.32 -16.88
N ALA A 190 6.34 -3.03 -16.39
CA ALA A 190 5.11 -3.37 -17.11
C ALA A 190 4.13 -2.17 -17.24
N GLY A 191 4.50 -0.99 -16.73
CA GLY A 191 3.75 0.24 -16.86
C GLY A 191 3.18 0.79 -15.54
N GLY A 192 3.17 0.02 -14.47
CA GLY A 192 2.81 0.43 -13.11
C GLY A 192 1.49 1.18 -12.96
N ASP A 193 1.45 2.15 -12.07
CA ASP A 193 0.35 3.10 -11.88
C ASP A 193 0.32 4.13 -13.02
N LYS A 194 -0.81 4.22 -13.75
CA LYS A 194 -1.00 5.16 -14.87
C LYS A 194 -0.78 6.62 -14.52
N ARG A 195 -0.89 6.98 -13.26
CA ARG A 195 -0.69 8.35 -12.77
C ARG A 195 0.78 8.67 -12.49
N GLY A 196 1.65 7.65 -12.45
CA GLY A 196 3.06 7.75 -12.11
C GLY A 196 3.38 7.31 -10.68
N MET A 197 4.46 7.83 -10.10
CA MET A 197 5.00 7.43 -8.81
C MET A 197 5.05 8.62 -7.84
N GLN A 198 4.83 8.37 -6.54
CA GLN A 198 5.00 9.33 -5.45
C GLN A 198 5.73 8.70 -4.28
N SER A 199 5.33 7.50 -3.87
CA SER A 199 5.93 6.81 -2.74
C SER A 199 6.00 5.30 -2.93
N ALA A 200 6.89 4.66 -2.17
CA ALA A 200 7.02 3.22 -2.11
C ALA A 200 7.36 2.79 -0.68
N ALA A 201 6.92 1.59 -0.29
CA ALA A 201 7.18 1.07 1.05
C ALA A 201 7.38 -0.45 1.03
N MET A 202 8.06 -0.94 2.07
CA MET A 202 8.24 -2.36 2.36
C MET A 202 8.14 -2.62 3.85
N LEU A 203 7.43 -3.68 4.23
CA LEU A 203 7.32 -4.14 5.61
C LEU A 203 7.49 -5.65 5.66
N ILE A 204 8.43 -6.14 6.47
CA ILE A 204 8.70 -7.56 6.71
C ILE A 204 8.75 -7.78 8.21
N VAL A 205 8.05 -8.81 8.68
CA VAL A 205 7.98 -9.17 10.09
C VAL A 205 8.29 -10.65 10.28
N LYS A 206 8.90 -10.96 11.44
CA LYS A 206 9.16 -12.30 11.95
C LYS A 206 9.43 -12.19 13.45
N LYS A 207 8.97 -13.15 14.22
CA LYS A 207 9.21 -13.19 15.67
C LYS A 207 10.70 -13.14 15.99
N ASN A 208 11.10 -12.12 16.78
CA ASN A 208 12.49 -11.83 17.13
C ASN A 208 13.43 -11.70 15.91
N GLY A 209 12.89 -11.36 14.73
CA GLY A 209 13.66 -11.26 13.48
C GLY A 209 14.35 -9.91 13.27
N GLY A 210 14.00 -8.88 14.04
CA GLY A 210 14.62 -7.56 13.94
C GLY A 210 15.98 -7.47 14.63
N VAL A 211 16.74 -6.42 14.32
CA VAL A 211 18.09 -6.21 14.85
C VAL A 211 18.15 -5.81 16.32
N TRP A 212 17.03 -5.41 16.91
CA TRP A 212 16.94 -5.01 18.31
C TRP A 212 16.28 -6.12 19.14
N LEU A 213 16.68 -6.23 20.40
CA LEU A 213 16.13 -7.21 21.34
C LEU A 213 14.58 -7.12 21.37
N ASN A 214 13.91 -8.26 21.21
CA ASN A 214 12.45 -8.40 21.14
C ASN A 214 11.79 -7.59 19.99
N ASN A 215 12.55 -7.23 18.95
CA ASN A 215 11.99 -6.57 17.77
C ASN A 215 11.54 -7.62 16.74
N ASP A 216 10.26 -7.58 16.42
CA ASP A 216 9.61 -8.47 15.44
C ASP A 216 9.61 -7.87 14.02
N THR A 217 10.01 -6.61 13.85
CA THR A 217 10.13 -5.97 12.54
C THR A 217 11.52 -6.24 11.97
N VAL A 218 11.58 -7.09 10.96
CA VAL A 218 12.82 -7.39 10.22
C VAL A 218 13.26 -6.19 9.39
N LEU A 219 12.30 -5.61 8.64
CA LEU A 219 12.55 -4.47 7.78
C LEU A 219 11.28 -3.61 7.67
N ARG A 220 11.43 -2.29 7.83
CA ARG A 220 10.39 -1.31 7.54
C ARG A 220 11.00 -0.13 6.82
N LEU A 221 10.59 0.08 5.58
CA LEU A 221 11.04 1.19 4.74
C LEU A 221 9.84 1.96 4.21
N GLN A 222 9.97 3.28 4.17
CA GLN A 222 9.05 4.20 3.51
C GLN A 222 9.90 5.23 2.75
N VAL A 223 9.60 5.39 1.46
CA VAL A 223 10.22 6.40 0.60
C VAL A 223 9.13 7.28 0.02
N ASP A 224 9.28 8.57 0.18
CA ASP A 224 8.38 9.59 -0.34
C ASP A 224 9.16 10.61 -1.14
N GLU A 225 8.69 10.89 -2.34
CA GLU A 225 9.32 11.88 -3.20
C GLU A 225 8.38 13.08 -3.43
N ALA A 226 8.88 14.26 -3.18
CA ALA A 226 8.13 15.51 -3.35
C ALA A 226 7.94 15.91 -4.81
N SER A 227 8.72 15.32 -5.71
CA SER A 227 8.71 15.57 -7.15
C SER A 227 8.65 14.26 -7.93
N ALA A 228 8.64 14.31 -9.24
CA ALA A 228 8.56 13.13 -10.13
C ALA A 228 9.83 12.25 -10.13
N SER A 229 10.57 12.19 -9.03
CA SER A 229 11.66 11.24 -8.85
C SER A 229 11.15 9.80 -8.70
N ASP A 230 12.06 8.85 -8.81
CA ASP A 230 11.74 7.42 -8.78
C ASP A 230 11.90 6.86 -7.35
N PRO A 231 10.79 6.72 -6.57
CA PRO A 231 10.86 6.18 -5.21
C PRO A 231 11.29 4.71 -5.17
N LEU A 232 11.10 3.94 -6.25
CA LEU A 232 11.56 2.56 -6.34
C LEU A 232 13.09 2.47 -6.42
N LYS A 233 13.73 3.42 -7.09
CA LYS A 233 15.19 3.48 -7.14
C LYS A 233 15.79 3.63 -5.74
N GLU A 234 15.22 4.53 -4.93
CA GLU A 234 15.70 4.74 -3.55
C GLU A 234 15.31 3.56 -2.66
N LEU A 235 14.10 3.03 -2.76
CA LEU A 235 13.70 1.83 -2.01
C LEU A 235 14.64 0.65 -2.30
N ARG A 236 14.99 0.42 -3.57
CA ARG A 236 15.95 -0.61 -3.98
C ARG A 236 17.32 -0.40 -3.35
N ARG A 237 17.85 0.82 -3.42
CA ARG A 237 19.13 1.17 -2.80
C ARG A 237 19.14 0.84 -1.30
N LEU A 238 18.06 1.15 -0.59
CA LEU A 238 17.91 0.85 0.84
C LEU A 238 17.82 -0.66 1.11
N VAL A 239 17.06 -1.41 0.30
CA VAL A 239 16.95 -2.86 0.40
C VAL A 239 18.30 -3.55 0.15
N GLU A 240 19.02 -3.15 -0.89
CA GLU A 240 20.36 -3.68 -1.20
C GLU A 240 21.35 -3.36 -0.06
N TYR A 241 21.37 -2.12 0.42
CA TYR A 241 22.21 -1.70 1.54
C TYR A 241 21.92 -2.54 2.80
N TRP A 242 20.65 -2.73 3.15
CA TRP A 242 20.25 -3.55 4.28
C TRP A 242 20.74 -4.99 4.13
N ASN A 243 20.58 -5.60 2.96
CA ASN A 243 21.05 -6.97 2.68
C ASN A 243 22.57 -7.11 2.79
N THR A 244 23.36 -6.07 2.47
CA THR A 244 24.82 -6.13 2.67
C THR A 244 25.22 -6.15 4.15
N ARG A 245 24.40 -5.56 5.04
CA ARG A 245 24.62 -5.51 6.49
C ARG A 245 24.22 -6.78 7.21
N GLN A 246 23.32 -7.58 6.64
CA GLN A 246 22.88 -8.85 7.23
C GLN A 246 23.83 -10.02 6.93
N ARG A 247 24.80 -9.85 6.04
CA ARG A 247 25.82 -10.88 5.82
C ARG A 247 26.75 -10.93 7.03
N PRO A 248 26.97 -12.13 7.64
CA PRO A 248 28.00 -12.26 8.67
C PRO A 248 29.35 -11.80 8.09
N PRO A 249 30.24 -11.18 8.90
CA PRO A 249 31.59 -10.86 8.45
C PRO A 249 32.25 -12.13 7.96
N ARG A 250 32.88 -12.04 6.79
CA ARG A 250 33.68 -13.17 6.20
C ARG A 250 34.85 -13.48 7.05
#